data_db0a30e889e474b4f81a9ffca7c2a6db
#
_entry.id   db0a30e889e474b4f81a9ffca7c2a6db
#
_cell.length_a   1.000
_cell.length_b   1.000
_cell.length_c   1.000
_cell.angle_alpha   90.00
_cell.angle_beta   90.00
_cell.angle_gamma   90.00
#
_symmetry.space_group_name_H-M   'P 1'
#
loop_
_entity.id
_entity.type
_entity.pdbx_description
1 polymer ?
#
loop_
_entity_poly.entity_id
_entity_poly.type
_entity_poly.pdbx_seq_one_letter_code
_entity_poly.pdbx_strand_id
1 'polypeptide(L)' 'MKKIKTKFKELFLLKGITHNDNRGFFRELIHQNIIPKKIVFSVISKSKKNVLRGFHFQTKNPQGKFLSVIKGK' A
#
# COMPACT_ATOMS: atom_id res chain seq x y z
N MET A 1 -7.33 -9.22 -6.74
CA MET A 1 -6.06 -8.88 -6.07
C MET A 1 -5.48 -10.11 -5.41
N LYS A 2 -4.21 -10.36 -5.59
CA LYS A 2 -3.54 -11.57 -5.11
C LYS A 2 -2.64 -11.25 -3.92
N LYS A 3 -2.75 -12.06 -2.85
CA LYS A 3 -1.93 -11.92 -1.65
C LYS A 3 -0.72 -12.84 -1.74
N ILE A 4 0.48 -12.28 -1.65
CA ILE A 4 1.73 -13.01 -1.75
C ILE A 4 2.48 -12.95 -0.43
N LYS A 5 2.86 -14.11 0.11
CA LYS A 5 3.61 -14.19 1.35
C LYS A 5 5.05 -13.73 1.12
N THR A 6 5.64 -13.11 2.14
CA THR A 6 7.06 -12.76 2.16
C THR A 6 7.79 -13.60 3.23
N LYS A 7 9.09 -13.40 3.35
CA LYS A 7 9.86 -14.06 4.41
C LYS A 7 9.46 -13.61 5.82
N PHE A 8 8.77 -12.48 5.94
CA PHE A 8 8.25 -12.00 7.22
C PHE A 8 6.79 -12.42 7.37
N LYS A 9 6.46 -13.03 8.50
CA LYS A 9 5.13 -13.59 8.76
C LYS A 9 4.00 -12.58 8.60
N GLU A 10 4.22 -11.34 9.01
CA GLU A 10 3.19 -10.32 9.06
C GLU A 10 3.25 -9.33 7.88
N LEU A 11 4.15 -9.56 6.95
CA LEU A 11 4.32 -8.70 5.78
C LEU A 11 3.87 -9.44 4.53
N PHE A 12 2.92 -8.83 3.81
CA PHE A 12 2.38 -9.40 2.58
C PHE A 12 2.51 -8.42 1.44
N LEU A 13 2.71 -8.97 0.26
CA LEU A 13 2.66 -8.21 -0.98
C LEU A 13 1.31 -8.47 -1.65
N LEU A 14 0.59 -7.40 -1.99
CA LEU A 14 -0.68 -7.51 -2.68
C LEU A 14 -0.50 -7.11 -4.15
N LYS A 15 -0.78 -8.06 -5.03
CA LYS A 15 -0.64 -7.84 -6.46
C LYS A 15 -2.01 -7.74 -7.12
N GLY A 16 -2.29 -6.60 -7.72
CA GLY A 16 -3.53 -6.37 -8.45
C GLY A 16 -3.34 -6.51 -9.96
N ILE A 17 -4.45 -6.44 -10.66
CA ILE A 17 -4.47 -6.49 -12.12
C ILE A 17 -4.62 -5.07 -12.64
N THR A 18 -3.79 -4.70 -13.61
CA THR A 18 -3.88 -3.41 -14.29
C THR A 18 -4.60 -3.61 -15.62
N HIS A 19 -5.66 -2.85 -15.83
CA HIS A 19 -6.43 -2.85 -17.07
C HIS A 19 -6.02 -1.65 -17.90
N ASN A 20 -5.37 -1.89 -19.03
CA ASN A 20 -4.90 -0.83 -19.92
C ASN A 20 -5.86 -0.66 -21.10
N ASP A 21 -6.09 0.58 -21.52
CA ASP A 21 -6.78 0.90 -22.75
C ASP A 21 -6.20 2.19 -23.34
N ASN A 22 -6.81 2.70 -24.41
CA ASN A 22 -6.29 3.88 -25.12
C ASN A 22 -6.45 5.19 -24.31
N ARG A 23 -7.19 5.17 -23.19
CA ARG A 23 -7.35 6.33 -22.30
C ARG A 23 -6.32 6.34 -21.17
N GLY A 24 -5.62 5.21 -20.94
CA GLY A 24 -4.68 5.06 -19.86
C GLY A 24 -4.83 3.69 -19.20
N PHE A 25 -4.90 3.67 -17.87
CA PHE A 25 -5.05 2.41 -17.16
C PHE A 25 -6.00 2.57 -15.97
N PHE A 26 -6.51 1.41 -15.55
CA PHE A 26 -7.35 1.29 -14.36
C PHE A 26 -6.83 0.14 -13.51
N ARG A 27 -6.72 0.36 -12.21
CA ARG A 27 -6.31 -0.67 -11.26
C ARG A 27 -6.91 -0.42 -9.89
N GLU A 28 -7.40 -1.48 -9.25
CA GLU A 28 -7.79 -1.40 -7.85
C GLU A 28 -6.57 -1.18 -6.97
N LEU A 29 -6.62 -0.20 -6.08
CA LEU A 29 -5.56 0.03 -5.11
C LEU A 29 -5.73 -0.83 -3.87
N ILE A 30 -6.96 -0.96 -3.39
CA ILE A 30 -7.24 -1.70 -2.16
C ILE A 30 -8.66 -2.25 -2.22
N HIS A 31 -8.84 -3.43 -1.64
CA HIS A 31 -10.14 -4.04 -1.49
C HIS A 31 -10.28 -4.52 -0.05
N GLN A 32 -11.33 -4.07 0.65
CA GLN A 32 -11.52 -4.39 2.07
C GLN A 32 -11.57 -5.90 2.32
N ASN A 33 -12.08 -6.68 1.36
CA ASN A 33 -12.19 -8.14 1.51
C ASN A 33 -10.86 -8.85 1.71
N ILE A 34 -9.76 -8.29 1.20
CA ILE A 34 -8.45 -8.90 1.31
C ILE A 34 -7.68 -8.42 2.54
N ILE A 35 -8.18 -7.38 3.19
CA ILE A 35 -7.57 -6.79 4.38
C ILE A 35 -8.24 -7.37 5.62
N PRO A 36 -7.48 -7.95 6.58
CA PRO A 36 -8.08 -8.61 7.74
C PRO A 36 -8.72 -7.66 8.74
N LYS A 37 -8.39 -6.37 8.68
CA LYS A 37 -8.91 -5.37 9.61
C LYS A 37 -9.53 -4.22 8.87
N LYS A 38 -10.44 -3.51 9.54
CA LYS A 38 -11.12 -2.34 8.98
C LYS A 38 -10.13 -1.21 8.70
N ILE A 39 -10.27 -0.57 7.55
CA ILE A 39 -9.52 0.64 7.23
C ILE A 39 -10.13 1.80 8.00
N VAL A 40 -9.32 2.48 8.80
CA VAL A 40 -9.76 3.58 9.65
C VAL A 40 -9.67 4.91 8.91
N PHE A 41 -8.55 5.13 8.20
CA PHE A 41 -8.39 6.34 7.39
C PHE A 41 -7.33 6.09 6.32
N SER A 42 -7.32 6.97 5.34
CA SER A 42 -6.40 6.89 4.21
C SER A 42 -5.75 8.24 3.98
N VAL A 43 -4.46 8.25 3.69
CA VAL A 43 -3.71 9.46 3.42
C VAL A 43 -2.84 9.27 2.20
N ILE A 44 -2.50 10.38 1.55
CA ILE A 44 -1.54 10.38 0.46
C ILE A 44 -0.42 11.35 0.83
N SER A 45 0.82 10.97 0.54
CA SER A 45 1.97 11.83 0.76
C SER A 45 2.79 11.93 -0.51
N LYS A 46 3.42 13.07 -0.69
CA LYS A 46 4.33 13.34 -1.79
C LYS A 46 5.62 13.91 -1.23
N SER A 47 6.75 13.34 -1.61
CA SER A 47 8.06 13.84 -1.20
C SER A 47 8.74 14.52 -2.37
N LYS A 48 9.38 15.64 -2.11
CA LYS A 48 10.24 16.30 -3.07
C LYS A 48 11.50 15.48 -3.28
N LYS A 49 12.19 15.72 -4.39
CA LYS A 49 13.47 15.08 -4.67
C LYS A 49 14.45 15.25 -3.51
N ASN A 50 15.17 14.19 -3.19
CA ASN A 50 16.19 14.16 -2.11
C ASN A 50 15.63 14.30 -0.69
N VAL A 51 14.32 14.08 -0.49
CA VAL A 51 13.73 14.07 0.85
C VAL A 51 13.73 12.65 1.37
N LEU A 52 14.26 12.45 2.56
CA LEU A 52 14.25 11.19 3.28
C LEU A 52 13.26 11.31 4.43
N ARG A 53 12.35 10.35 4.52
CA ARG A 53 11.40 10.19 5.63
C ARG A 53 11.59 8.82 6.23
N GLY A 54 11.82 8.73 7.52
CA GLY A 54 12.02 7.50 8.23
C GLY A 54 12.90 7.76 9.45
N PHE A 55 13.22 6.80 10.33
CA PHE A 55 12.33 5.66 10.50
C PHE A 55 11.32 6.02 11.56
N HIS A 56 10.06 5.69 11.34
CA HIS A 56 8.99 5.99 12.29
C HIS A 56 8.33 4.70 12.74
N PHE A 57 8.14 4.56 14.05
CA PHE A 57 7.39 3.44 14.59
C PHE A 57 6.60 3.89 15.80
N GLN A 58 5.62 3.07 16.16
CA GLN A 58 4.66 3.39 17.21
C GLN A 58 4.66 2.25 18.22
N THR A 59 5.07 2.53 19.45
CA THR A 59 5.10 1.51 20.51
C THR A 59 3.77 1.39 21.23
N LYS A 60 3.00 2.48 21.28
CA LYS A 60 1.67 2.52 21.90
C LYS A 60 0.62 2.56 20.81
N ASN A 61 -0.35 1.64 20.85
CA ASN A 61 -1.39 1.51 19.81
C ASN A 61 -0.79 1.37 18.41
N PRO A 62 0.07 0.35 18.17
CA PRO A 62 0.68 0.19 16.87
C PRO A 62 -0.37 -0.04 15.78
N GLN A 63 -0.12 0.50 14.60
CA GLN A 63 -1.04 0.45 13.46
C GLN A 63 -0.56 -0.55 12.42
N GLY A 64 -1.51 -1.30 11.86
CA GLY A 64 -1.29 -1.97 10.60
C GLY A 64 -1.28 -0.94 9.48
N LYS A 65 -0.47 -1.17 8.43
CA LYS A 65 -0.33 -0.23 7.31
C LYS A 65 -0.45 -0.94 5.98
N PHE A 66 -1.17 -0.30 5.08
CA PHE A 66 -1.22 -0.68 3.67
C PHE A 66 -0.58 0.46 2.86
N LEU A 67 0.41 0.12 2.04
CA LEU A 67 1.16 1.09 1.27
C LEU A 67 1.03 0.80 -0.22
N SER A 68 0.91 1.85 -1.01
CA SER A 68 0.93 1.75 -2.46
C SER A 68 1.72 2.91 -3.05
N VAL A 69 2.59 2.62 -4.00
CA VAL A 69 3.33 3.66 -4.73
C VAL A 69 2.54 3.97 -5.99
N ILE A 70 2.02 5.20 -6.06
CA ILE A 70 1.21 5.64 -7.20
C ILE A 70 2.11 6.14 -8.32
N LYS A 71 3.20 6.81 -7.97
CA LYS A 71 4.15 7.35 -8.94
C LYS A 71 5.56 7.27 -8.36
N GLY A 72 6.51 6.80 -9.16
CA GLY A 72 7.89 6.62 -8.74
C GLY A 72 8.19 5.17 -8.37
N LYS A 73 9.18 5.00 -7.54
CA LYS A 73 9.65 3.67 -7.13
C LYS A 73 9.73 3.56 -5.61
#